data_f82a9b1263cb43e8a08620a52df1a543
#
_entry.id   f82a9b1263cb43e8a08620a52df1a543
#
_cell.length_a   1.000
_cell.length_b   1.000
_cell.length_c   1.000
_cell.angle_alpha   90.00
_cell.angle_beta   90.00
_cell.angle_gamma   90.00
#
_symmetry.space_group_name_H-M   'P 1'
#
loop_
_entity.id
_entity.type
_entity.pdbx_description
1 polymer ?
#
loop_
_entity_poly.entity_id
_entity_poly.type
_entity_poly.pdbx_seq_one_letter_code
_entity_poly.pdbx_strand_id
1 'polypeptide(L)'
;ELDIQGMDSTVVDDGMSFNAIHAITDGLTAVNEKGKTAPAIAKSWDVSDDGKTYTFHLRDAKWTNGDKVTANDFVYSWRKIIKDAGNYAYMLGSGGASVKNADALMELGANATDEQMATLGVTAKDDQTLVVELENKVPYFTDLMAFPCYFPQNEKFVEKCGKNYGTKPEYTLSNGAYKMTKWVKGNKATFTKNDKYYDAKTVATKNLEMYLVQDPKTAAQNFDNGKVDYATINSTLVDKYKGKDTFTTFNEGYLFYLQVNFKNNTVANKNVREALAYAINRKDLCENVLKDGSMAATGFVPSQLSKSPAGKDFRDDADKYVSYDQ
;
A
#
# COMPACT_ATOMS: atom_id res chain seq x y z
N GLU A 1 12.93 6.31 1.98
CA GLU A 1 13.09 7.64 1.33
C GLU A 1 12.01 8.60 1.83
N LEU A 2 12.37 9.89 1.98
CA LEU A 2 11.49 10.88 2.61
C LEU A 2 10.88 11.87 1.61
N ASP A 3 10.83 11.50 0.31
CA ASP A 3 10.23 12.32 -0.75
C ASP A 3 9.30 11.48 -1.62
N ILE A 4 8.32 12.13 -2.26
CA ILE A 4 7.48 11.51 -3.27
C ILE A 4 8.34 11.23 -4.50
N GLN A 5 8.50 9.97 -4.87
CA GLN A 5 9.31 9.58 -6.04
C GLN A 5 8.51 9.71 -7.34
N GLY A 6 7.20 9.49 -7.29
CA GLY A 6 6.30 9.57 -8.42
C GLY A 6 4.85 9.38 -8.05
N MET A 7 3.98 9.54 -9.04
CA MET A 7 2.53 9.33 -8.91
C MET A 7 2.02 8.23 -9.85
N ASP A 8 2.92 7.45 -10.45
CA ASP A 8 2.56 6.24 -11.22
C ASP A 8 2.51 5.04 -10.29
N SER A 9 1.30 4.59 -9.95
CA SER A 9 1.04 3.48 -9.03
C SER A 9 1.59 2.13 -9.48
N THR A 10 1.99 2.00 -10.75
CA THR A 10 2.57 0.78 -11.31
C THR A 10 4.10 0.75 -11.22
N VAL A 11 4.73 1.87 -10.84
CA VAL A 11 6.21 2.01 -10.83
C VAL A 11 6.74 2.29 -9.43
N VAL A 12 6.06 3.15 -8.65
CA VAL A 12 6.54 3.58 -7.32
C VAL A 12 6.49 2.45 -6.29
N ASP A 13 7.41 2.48 -5.35
CA ASP A 13 7.56 1.46 -4.29
C ASP A 13 7.84 2.06 -2.90
N ASP A 14 7.63 3.36 -2.74
CA ASP A 14 7.88 4.07 -1.50
C ASP A 14 6.59 4.57 -0.82
N GLY A 15 6.61 4.60 0.52
CA GLY A 15 5.45 4.96 1.33
C GLY A 15 4.96 6.40 1.13
N MET A 16 5.85 7.35 0.81
CA MET A 16 5.45 8.75 0.58
C MET A 16 4.66 8.90 -0.72
N SER A 17 5.12 8.23 -1.79
CA SER A 17 4.37 8.15 -3.05
C SER A 17 3.03 7.47 -2.85
N PHE A 18 2.96 6.36 -2.10
CA PHE A 18 1.69 5.68 -1.81
C PHE A 18 0.72 6.58 -1.04
N ASN A 19 1.18 7.32 -0.02
CA ASN A 19 0.33 8.26 0.70
C ASN A 19 -0.23 9.36 -0.22
N ALA A 20 0.59 9.89 -1.13
CA ALA A 20 0.16 10.87 -2.11
C ALA A 20 -0.84 10.28 -3.12
N ILE A 21 -0.61 9.04 -3.59
CA ILE A 21 -1.51 8.33 -4.50
C ILE A 21 -2.85 8.06 -3.83
N HIS A 22 -2.88 7.61 -2.57
CA HIS A 22 -4.12 7.43 -1.81
C HIS A 22 -4.94 8.72 -1.66
N ALA A 23 -4.31 9.88 -1.61
CA ALA A 23 -5.05 11.14 -1.57
C ALA A 23 -5.79 11.44 -2.88
N ILE A 24 -5.28 10.96 -4.02
CA ILE A 24 -5.79 11.35 -5.36
C ILE A 24 -6.45 10.21 -6.13
N THR A 25 -6.31 8.96 -5.69
CA THR A 25 -6.81 7.80 -6.46
C THR A 25 -7.47 6.80 -5.52
N ASP A 26 -8.68 6.40 -5.84
CA ASP A 26 -9.39 5.29 -5.22
C ASP A 26 -9.23 4.01 -6.06
N GLY A 27 -9.05 2.88 -5.37
CA GLY A 27 -9.08 1.54 -5.94
C GLY A 27 -10.49 0.96 -6.02
N LEU A 28 -10.59 -0.37 -6.22
CA LEU A 28 -11.87 -1.08 -6.16
C LEU A 28 -12.46 -0.99 -4.75
N THR A 29 -11.61 -1.15 -3.74
CA THR A 29 -11.95 -1.04 -2.33
C THR A 29 -11.06 -0.01 -1.64
N ALA A 30 -11.42 0.38 -0.43
CA ALA A 30 -10.64 1.25 0.45
C ALA A 30 -10.62 0.68 1.87
N VAL A 31 -9.72 1.16 2.70
CA VAL A 31 -9.70 0.86 4.14
C VAL A 31 -10.43 1.99 4.87
N ASN A 32 -11.44 1.65 5.65
CA ASN A 32 -12.19 2.63 6.43
C ASN A 32 -11.47 2.99 7.75
N GLU A 33 -12.02 3.94 8.51
CA GLU A 33 -11.49 4.41 9.80
C GLU A 33 -11.33 3.31 10.88
N LYS A 34 -12.00 2.16 10.69
CA LYS A 34 -11.91 0.99 11.59
C LYS A 34 -10.89 -0.04 11.11
N GLY A 35 -10.10 0.30 10.07
CA GLY A 35 -9.13 -0.62 9.47
C GLY A 35 -9.77 -1.78 8.69
N LYS A 36 -11.04 -1.65 8.26
CA LYS A 36 -11.75 -2.70 7.51
C LYS A 36 -11.94 -2.29 6.07
N THR A 37 -11.93 -3.28 5.19
CA THR A 37 -12.28 -3.13 3.78
C THR A 37 -13.68 -2.58 3.61
N ALA A 38 -13.79 -1.59 2.76
CA ALA A 38 -15.04 -0.90 2.40
C ALA A 38 -15.12 -0.70 0.88
N PRO A 39 -16.34 -0.60 0.31
CA PRO A 39 -16.53 -0.23 -1.08
C PRO A 39 -15.92 1.13 -1.42
N ALA A 40 -15.19 1.20 -2.57
CA ALA A 40 -14.68 2.45 -3.13
C ALA A 40 -15.19 2.62 -4.57
N ILE A 41 -14.37 2.51 -5.62
CA ILE A 41 -14.85 2.53 -7.01
C ILE A 41 -15.82 1.37 -7.27
N ALA A 42 -15.56 0.19 -6.71
CA ALA A 42 -16.56 -0.86 -6.66
C ALA A 42 -17.59 -0.54 -5.56
N LYS A 43 -18.87 -0.38 -5.95
CA LYS A 43 -19.98 -0.20 -5.00
C LYS A 43 -20.39 -1.51 -4.33
N SER A 44 -20.15 -2.66 -5.00
CA SER A 44 -20.40 -4.02 -4.54
C SER A 44 -19.62 -5.01 -5.39
N TRP A 45 -19.56 -6.25 -4.94
CA TRP A 45 -19.00 -7.37 -5.71
C TRP A 45 -19.69 -8.69 -5.36
N ASP A 46 -19.70 -9.60 -6.33
CA ASP A 46 -20.11 -10.98 -6.17
C ASP A 46 -18.89 -11.88 -6.19
N VAL A 47 -18.97 -13.00 -5.48
CA VAL A 47 -17.91 -14.01 -5.42
C VAL A 47 -18.50 -15.35 -5.80
N SER A 48 -17.85 -16.09 -6.70
CA SER A 48 -18.27 -17.46 -7.07
C SER A 48 -18.16 -18.41 -5.87
N ASP A 49 -18.90 -19.53 -5.92
CA ASP A 49 -18.94 -20.53 -4.85
C ASP A 49 -17.56 -21.11 -4.53
N ASP A 50 -16.68 -21.24 -5.52
CA ASP A 50 -15.31 -21.70 -5.34
C ASP A 50 -14.36 -20.62 -4.79
N GLY A 51 -14.84 -19.37 -4.71
CA GLY A 51 -14.08 -18.23 -4.21
C GLY A 51 -12.97 -17.76 -5.14
N LYS A 52 -13.01 -18.11 -6.44
CA LYS A 52 -11.97 -17.79 -7.42
C LYS A 52 -12.38 -16.74 -8.44
N THR A 53 -13.66 -16.44 -8.60
CA THR A 53 -14.13 -15.40 -9.52
C THR A 53 -14.81 -14.29 -8.75
N TYR A 54 -14.35 -13.06 -8.96
CA TYR A 54 -14.91 -11.85 -8.38
C TYR A 54 -15.49 -10.99 -9.50
N THR A 55 -16.76 -10.59 -9.35
CA THR A 55 -17.43 -9.66 -10.26
C THR A 55 -17.67 -8.35 -9.52
N PHE A 56 -16.89 -7.33 -9.83
CA PHE A 56 -17.03 -6.00 -9.24
C PHE A 56 -17.99 -5.14 -10.04
N HIS A 57 -18.95 -4.53 -9.35
CA HIS A 57 -19.90 -3.56 -9.90
C HIS A 57 -19.43 -2.15 -9.57
N LEU A 58 -18.94 -1.43 -10.59
CA LEU A 58 -18.37 -0.10 -10.40
C LEU A 58 -19.48 0.94 -10.27
N ARG A 59 -19.20 2.00 -9.52
CA ARG A 59 -20.06 3.18 -9.43
C ARG A 59 -19.79 4.14 -10.58
N ASP A 60 -20.71 5.07 -10.80
CA ASP A 60 -20.46 6.19 -11.71
C ASP A 60 -19.44 7.14 -11.05
N ALA A 61 -18.22 7.09 -11.52
CA ALA A 61 -17.09 7.90 -11.04
C ALA A 61 -16.39 8.56 -12.24
N LYS A 62 -15.70 9.67 -11.98
CA LYS A 62 -15.03 10.44 -13.02
C LYS A 62 -13.61 10.79 -12.66
N TRP A 63 -12.74 10.75 -13.63
CA TRP A 63 -11.45 11.38 -13.59
C TRP A 63 -11.57 12.91 -13.58
N THR A 64 -10.55 13.59 -13.09
CA THR A 64 -10.53 15.07 -13.03
C THR A 64 -10.59 15.74 -14.41
N ASN A 65 -10.17 15.07 -15.48
CA ASN A 65 -10.34 15.55 -16.86
C ASN A 65 -11.78 15.43 -17.38
N GLY A 66 -12.66 14.69 -16.67
CA GLY A 66 -14.06 14.48 -17.00
C GLY A 66 -14.38 13.13 -17.61
N ASP A 67 -13.39 12.34 -17.98
CA ASP A 67 -13.58 10.96 -18.45
C ASP A 67 -14.23 10.12 -17.34
N LYS A 68 -15.00 9.10 -17.73
CA LYS A 68 -15.50 8.11 -16.77
C LYS A 68 -14.37 7.23 -16.27
N VAL A 69 -14.44 6.82 -15.01
CA VAL A 69 -13.66 5.68 -14.51
C VAL A 69 -14.37 4.41 -14.92
N THR A 70 -13.68 3.53 -15.62
CA THR A 70 -14.24 2.30 -16.19
C THR A 70 -13.49 1.06 -15.76
N ALA A 71 -14.08 -0.11 -15.98
CA ALA A 71 -13.41 -1.38 -15.76
C ALA A 71 -12.13 -1.53 -16.62
N ASN A 72 -12.09 -0.90 -17.81
CA ASN A 72 -10.89 -0.92 -18.66
C ASN A 72 -9.71 -0.18 -18.03
N ASP A 73 -9.92 0.84 -17.17
CA ASP A 73 -8.84 1.54 -16.48
C ASP A 73 -8.09 0.59 -15.52
N PHE A 74 -8.80 -0.37 -14.92
CA PHE A 74 -8.21 -1.43 -14.09
C PHE A 74 -7.49 -2.49 -14.93
N VAL A 75 -8.12 -2.96 -16.02
CA VAL A 75 -7.51 -3.92 -16.94
C VAL A 75 -6.20 -3.36 -17.49
N TYR A 76 -6.20 -2.09 -17.90
CA TYR A 76 -5.02 -1.40 -18.42
C TYR A 76 -3.90 -1.34 -17.37
N SER A 77 -4.18 -0.83 -16.17
CA SER A 77 -3.15 -0.66 -15.14
C SER A 77 -2.55 -2.00 -14.69
N TRP A 78 -3.36 -3.07 -14.58
CA TRP A 78 -2.88 -4.39 -14.18
C TRP A 78 -2.03 -5.07 -15.25
N ARG A 79 -2.34 -4.85 -16.52
CA ARG A 79 -1.49 -5.30 -17.65
C ARG A 79 -0.20 -4.49 -17.71
N LYS A 80 -0.30 -3.18 -17.50
CA LYS A 80 0.85 -2.28 -17.51
C LYS A 80 1.88 -2.64 -16.43
N ILE A 81 1.49 -2.88 -15.19
CA ILE A 81 2.43 -3.22 -14.11
C ILE A 81 3.21 -4.51 -14.40
N ILE A 82 2.58 -5.50 -15.05
CA ILE A 82 3.26 -6.74 -15.50
C ILE A 82 4.21 -6.43 -16.64
N LYS A 83 3.73 -5.73 -17.68
CA LYS A 83 4.50 -5.44 -18.91
C LYS A 83 5.72 -4.57 -18.61
N ASP A 84 5.61 -3.62 -17.70
CA ASP A 84 6.68 -2.70 -17.29
C ASP A 84 7.59 -3.29 -16.19
N ALA A 85 7.34 -4.52 -15.75
CA ALA A 85 8.03 -5.18 -14.64
C ALA A 85 8.09 -4.31 -13.38
N GLY A 86 6.97 -3.68 -13.02
CA GLY A 86 6.85 -2.85 -11.83
C GLY A 86 7.21 -3.61 -10.55
N ASN A 87 7.79 -2.92 -9.58
CA ASN A 87 8.30 -3.55 -8.34
C ASN A 87 7.23 -4.34 -7.57
N TYR A 88 5.95 -3.96 -7.71
CA TYR A 88 4.82 -4.67 -7.10
C TYR A 88 4.05 -5.58 -8.07
N ALA A 89 4.59 -5.89 -9.26
CA ALA A 89 3.94 -6.82 -10.20
C ALA A 89 3.67 -8.19 -9.54
N TYR A 90 4.57 -8.69 -8.69
CA TYR A 90 4.43 -9.95 -7.95
C TYR A 90 3.13 -10.03 -7.12
N MET A 91 2.58 -8.89 -6.74
CA MET A 91 1.31 -8.83 -5.98
C MET A 91 0.11 -9.31 -6.80
N LEU A 92 0.16 -9.27 -8.15
CA LEU A 92 -0.89 -9.86 -8.98
C LEU A 92 -0.79 -11.39 -9.04
N GLY A 93 0.42 -11.96 -8.91
CA GLY A 93 0.67 -13.38 -8.95
C GLY A 93 0.49 -14.11 -7.62
N SER A 94 1.17 -15.24 -7.49
CA SER A 94 1.15 -16.11 -6.31
C SER A 94 1.68 -15.46 -5.03
N GLY A 95 2.46 -14.38 -5.15
CA GLY A 95 2.91 -13.55 -4.02
C GLY A 95 1.85 -12.63 -3.42
N GLY A 96 0.66 -12.54 -4.01
CA GLY A 96 -0.40 -11.64 -3.57
C GLY A 96 -1.81 -12.13 -3.91
N ALA A 97 -2.40 -11.56 -4.97
CA ALA A 97 -3.80 -11.78 -5.38
C ALA A 97 -4.05 -13.11 -6.11
N SER A 98 -3.01 -13.79 -6.58
CA SER A 98 -3.11 -15.03 -7.36
C SER A 98 -4.01 -14.89 -8.60
N VAL A 99 -3.91 -13.76 -9.31
CA VAL A 99 -4.67 -13.51 -10.54
C VAL A 99 -4.23 -14.52 -11.59
N LYS A 100 -5.19 -15.12 -12.28
CA LYS A 100 -4.96 -16.16 -13.30
C LYS A 100 -3.96 -15.69 -14.36
N ASN A 101 -2.99 -16.54 -14.68
CA ASN A 101 -1.90 -16.32 -15.61
C ASN A 101 -0.90 -15.19 -15.24
N ALA A 102 -1.03 -14.53 -14.09
CA ALA A 102 -0.15 -13.40 -13.75
C ALA A 102 1.31 -13.82 -13.63
N ASP A 103 1.62 -14.95 -12.95
CA ASP A 103 3.02 -15.42 -12.79
C ASP A 103 3.67 -15.73 -14.14
N ALA A 104 2.96 -16.44 -15.04
CA ALA A 104 3.46 -16.76 -16.38
C ALA A 104 3.68 -15.50 -17.24
N LEU A 105 2.81 -14.50 -17.11
CA LEU A 105 2.95 -13.24 -17.85
C LEU A 105 4.08 -12.37 -17.28
N MET A 106 4.36 -12.42 -15.98
CA MET A 106 5.52 -11.74 -15.38
C MET A 106 6.85 -12.32 -15.87
N GLU A 107 6.93 -13.63 -16.12
CA GLU A 107 8.12 -14.25 -16.72
C GLU A 107 8.39 -13.73 -18.14
N LEU A 108 7.35 -13.38 -18.90
CA LEU A 108 7.47 -12.78 -20.21
C LEU A 108 7.76 -11.27 -20.13
N GLY A 109 7.16 -10.56 -19.16
CA GLY A 109 7.30 -9.13 -18.95
C GLY A 109 7.02 -8.31 -20.22
N ALA A 110 7.95 -7.45 -20.61
CA ALA A 110 7.86 -6.62 -21.82
C ALA A 110 7.79 -7.43 -23.14
N ASN A 111 8.16 -8.71 -23.14
CA ASN A 111 8.12 -9.57 -24.31
C ASN A 111 6.75 -10.22 -24.54
N ALA A 112 5.82 -10.09 -23.59
CA ALA A 112 4.47 -10.61 -23.73
C ALA A 112 3.74 -9.88 -24.86
N THR A 113 3.15 -10.65 -25.79
CA THR A 113 2.29 -10.07 -26.85
C THR A 113 0.97 -9.59 -26.24
N ASP A 114 0.23 -8.75 -26.96
CA ASP A 114 -1.07 -8.27 -26.51
C ASP A 114 -2.08 -9.41 -26.37
N GLU A 115 -2.01 -10.46 -27.23
CA GLU A 115 -2.82 -11.67 -27.10
C GLU A 115 -2.48 -12.46 -25.84
N GLN A 116 -1.20 -12.59 -25.52
CA GLN A 116 -0.77 -13.22 -24.26
C GLN A 116 -1.23 -12.40 -23.07
N MET A 117 -1.03 -11.08 -23.10
CA MET A 117 -1.45 -10.17 -22.02
C MET A 117 -2.97 -10.16 -21.84
N ALA A 118 -3.75 -10.42 -22.92
CA ALA A 118 -5.20 -10.57 -22.84
C ALA A 118 -5.66 -11.81 -22.04
N THR A 119 -4.77 -12.78 -21.79
CA THR A 119 -5.07 -13.98 -20.98
C THR A 119 -4.98 -13.73 -19.47
N LEU A 120 -4.48 -12.56 -19.04
CA LEU A 120 -4.51 -12.18 -17.63
C LEU A 120 -5.95 -12.24 -17.09
N GLY A 121 -6.14 -12.88 -15.96
CA GLY A 121 -7.45 -13.11 -15.34
C GLY A 121 -8.17 -11.82 -14.89
N VAL A 122 -8.15 -10.77 -15.71
CA VAL A 122 -8.86 -9.51 -15.48
C VAL A 122 -9.54 -9.07 -16.78
N THR A 123 -10.86 -8.86 -16.74
CA THR A 123 -11.67 -8.54 -17.92
C THR A 123 -12.71 -7.48 -17.60
N ALA A 124 -12.79 -6.46 -18.44
CA ALA A 124 -13.92 -5.53 -18.46
C ALA A 124 -15.05 -6.17 -19.27
N LYS A 125 -16.12 -6.60 -18.61
CA LYS A 125 -17.31 -7.14 -19.27
C LYS A 125 -18.12 -6.01 -19.94
N ASP A 126 -18.12 -4.85 -19.29
CA ASP A 126 -18.62 -3.57 -19.78
C ASP A 126 -17.92 -2.45 -18.98
N ASP A 127 -18.30 -1.18 -19.21
CA ASP A 127 -17.67 -0.02 -18.52
C ASP A 127 -17.75 -0.10 -16.99
N GLN A 128 -18.77 -0.76 -16.44
CA GLN A 128 -19.05 -0.78 -15.00
C GLN A 128 -18.93 -2.17 -14.36
N THR A 129 -18.53 -3.18 -15.13
CA THR A 129 -18.41 -4.56 -14.65
C THR A 129 -17.01 -5.10 -14.91
N LEU A 130 -16.24 -5.25 -13.82
CA LEU A 130 -14.90 -5.86 -13.85
C LEU A 130 -14.98 -7.28 -13.31
N VAL A 131 -14.50 -8.25 -14.09
CA VAL A 131 -14.40 -9.64 -13.67
C VAL A 131 -12.95 -9.99 -13.44
N VAL A 132 -12.65 -10.60 -12.29
CA VAL A 132 -11.31 -11.08 -11.93
C VAL A 132 -11.37 -12.56 -11.63
N GLU A 133 -10.54 -13.33 -12.32
CA GLU A 133 -10.36 -14.77 -12.10
C GLU A 133 -9.02 -15.02 -11.40
N LEU A 134 -9.04 -15.85 -10.36
CA LEU A 134 -7.88 -16.22 -9.56
C LEU A 134 -7.47 -17.67 -9.83
N GLU A 135 -6.17 -17.98 -9.78
CA GLU A 135 -5.67 -19.36 -9.78
C GLU A 135 -6.05 -20.09 -8.51
N ASN A 136 -5.94 -19.40 -7.37
CA ASN A 136 -6.23 -19.95 -6.06
C ASN A 136 -7.20 -19.04 -5.30
N LYS A 137 -7.98 -19.64 -4.40
CA LYS A 137 -8.82 -18.87 -3.48
C LYS A 137 -7.94 -18.02 -2.55
N VAL A 138 -8.16 -16.71 -2.53
CA VAL A 138 -7.47 -15.73 -1.69
C VAL A 138 -8.49 -15.05 -0.78
N PRO A 139 -8.61 -15.45 0.50
CA PRO A 139 -9.65 -14.93 1.41
C PRO A 139 -9.57 -13.42 1.66
N TYR A 140 -8.37 -12.83 1.51
CA TYR A 140 -8.09 -11.40 1.69
C TYR A 140 -7.99 -10.64 0.36
N PHE A 141 -8.49 -11.20 -0.74
CA PHE A 141 -8.39 -10.60 -2.08
C PHE A 141 -8.95 -9.18 -2.12
N THR A 142 -10.11 -8.95 -1.51
CA THR A 142 -10.74 -7.62 -1.49
C THR A 142 -9.96 -6.61 -0.64
N ASP A 143 -9.19 -7.05 0.35
CA ASP A 143 -8.34 -6.18 1.16
C ASP A 143 -7.14 -5.67 0.32
N LEU A 144 -6.59 -6.54 -0.54
CA LEU A 144 -5.51 -6.19 -1.46
C LEU A 144 -5.92 -5.10 -2.46
N MET A 145 -7.19 -5.06 -2.87
CA MET A 145 -7.69 -4.09 -3.86
C MET A 145 -7.65 -2.63 -3.37
N ALA A 146 -7.38 -2.41 -2.08
CA ALA A 146 -7.11 -1.10 -1.51
C ALA A 146 -5.64 -0.66 -1.63
N PHE A 147 -4.74 -1.51 -2.14
CA PHE A 147 -3.32 -1.18 -2.28
C PHE A 147 -3.00 -0.54 -3.64
N PRO A 148 -2.14 0.48 -3.73
CA PRO A 148 -1.95 1.30 -4.94
C PRO A 148 -1.59 0.55 -6.22
N CYS A 149 -0.88 -0.59 -6.17
CA CYS A 149 -0.53 -1.35 -7.36
C CYS A 149 -1.76 -1.91 -8.11
N TYR A 150 -2.93 -1.98 -7.47
CA TYR A 150 -4.20 -2.40 -8.08
C TYR A 150 -5.08 -1.24 -8.53
N PHE A 151 -4.64 0.02 -8.34
CA PHE A 151 -5.44 1.19 -8.67
C PHE A 151 -5.58 1.37 -10.19
N PRO A 152 -6.70 1.96 -10.65
CA PRO A 152 -6.95 2.18 -12.06
C PRO A 152 -6.06 3.28 -12.62
N GLN A 153 -5.77 3.22 -13.91
CA GLN A 153 -5.12 4.28 -14.66
C GLN A 153 -5.88 4.55 -15.96
N ASN A 154 -6.10 5.83 -16.28
CA ASN A 154 -6.74 6.22 -17.54
C ASN A 154 -5.75 6.05 -18.69
N GLU A 155 -5.94 5.00 -19.52
CA GLU A 155 -5.05 4.63 -20.62
C GLU A 155 -4.73 5.81 -21.52
N LYS A 156 -5.76 6.52 -22.01
CA LYS A 156 -5.57 7.67 -22.95
C LYS A 156 -4.70 8.76 -22.36
N PHE A 157 -4.86 9.02 -21.06
CA PHE A 157 -4.07 10.04 -20.37
C PHE A 157 -2.63 9.57 -20.13
N VAL A 158 -2.43 8.31 -19.74
CA VAL A 158 -1.11 7.71 -19.55
C VAL A 158 -0.33 7.74 -20.86
N GLU A 159 -0.94 7.27 -21.97
CA GLU A 159 -0.32 7.29 -23.30
C GLU A 159 0.01 8.70 -23.77
N LYS A 160 -0.89 9.66 -23.57
CA LYS A 160 -0.65 11.08 -23.89
C LYS A 160 0.55 11.66 -23.12
N CYS A 161 0.70 11.29 -21.84
CA CYS A 161 1.84 11.74 -21.03
C CYS A 161 3.14 11.00 -21.34
N GLY A 162 3.05 9.74 -21.78
CA GLY A 162 4.18 8.86 -22.00
C GLY A 162 5.07 8.77 -20.76
N LYS A 163 6.38 8.88 -20.95
CA LYS A 163 7.36 8.83 -19.85
C LYS A 163 7.24 9.94 -18.79
N ASN A 164 6.41 10.94 -19.03
CA ASN A 164 6.18 12.01 -18.05
C ASN A 164 5.02 11.69 -17.10
N TYR A 165 4.24 10.61 -17.34
CA TYR A 165 3.12 10.26 -16.46
C TYR A 165 3.58 10.15 -15.00
N GLY A 166 2.82 10.76 -14.09
CA GLY A 166 3.11 10.73 -12.65
C GLY A 166 4.32 11.54 -12.18
N THR A 167 4.98 12.34 -13.04
CA THR A 167 6.20 13.09 -12.68
C THR A 167 5.93 14.53 -12.21
N LYS A 168 4.76 15.07 -12.49
CA LYS A 168 4.33 16.45 -12.16
C LYS A 168 2.81 16.52 -12.04
N PRO A 169 2.26 17.57 -11.40
CA PRO A 169 0.81 17.74 -11.29
C PRO A 169 0.06 17.72 -12.64
N GLU A 170 0.59 18.34 -13.68
CA GLU A 170 0.00 18.38 -15.02
C GLU A 170 0.02 17.02 -15.74
N TYR A 171 0.85 16.08 -15.28
CA TYR A 171 0.94 14.70 -15.78
C TYR A 171 0.34 13.69 -14.80
N THR A 172 -0.52 14.16 -13.90
CA THR A 172 -1.20 13.34 -12.89
C THR A 172 -2.70 13.52 -13.01
N LEU A 173 -3.44 12.41 -13.05
CA LEU A 173 -4.90 12.39 -13.12
C LEU A 173 -5.46 11.77 -11.85
N SER A 174 -6.58 12.31 -11.36
CA SER A 174 -7.17 11.86 -10.10
C SER A 174 -8.61 11.39 -10.31
N ASN A 175 -9.00 10.33 -9.58
CA ASN A 175 -10.39 9.89 -9.42
C ASN A 175 -10.82 9.86 -7.94
N GLY A 176 -9.89 10.15 -7.02
CA GLY A 176 -10.09 10.16 -5.57
C GLY A 176 -10.51 11.53 -5.03
N ALA A 177 -10.46 11.67 -3.69
CA ALA A 177 -10.97 12.81 -2.94
C ALA A 177 -10.25 14.14 -3.26
N TYR A 178 -8.99 14.07 -3.65
CA TYR A 178 -8.15 15.24 -3.96
C TYR A 178 -7.55 15.14 -5.36
N LYS A 179 -7.02 16.28 -5.83
CA LYS A 179 -6.15 16.39 -7.02
C LYS A 179 -4.88 17.14 -6.63
N MET A 180 -3.73 16.67 -7.12
CA MET A 180 -2.45 17.35 -6.91
C MET A 180 -2.43 18.64 -7.71
N THR A 181 -2.09 19.77 -7.07
CA THR A 181 -2.06 21.10 -7.71
C THR A 181 -0.67 21.71 -7.75
N LYS A 182 0.20 21.32 -6.82
CA LYS A 182 1.61 21.75 -6.78
C LYS A 182 2.48 20.66 -6.18
N TRP A 183 3.66 20.50 -6.74
CA TRP A 183 4.67 19.60 -6.21
C TRP A 183 6.06 20.21 -6.37
N VAL A 184 6.70 20.48 -5.26
CA VAL A 184 8.08 20.97 -5.18
C VAL A 184 8.91 19.86 -4.53
N LYS A 185 9.69 19.13 -5.33
CA LYS A 185 10.52 18.01 -4.87
C LYS A 185 11.39 18.42 -3.69
N GLY A 186 11.51 17.53 -2.70
CA GLY A 186 12.27 17.77 -1.47
C GLY A 186 11.67 18.81 -0.54
N ASN A 187 10.47 19.32 -0.80
CA ASN A 187 9.85 20.38 0.00
C ASN A 187 8.40 20.09 0.35
N LYS A 188 7.49 20.21 -0.64
CA LYS A 188 6.05 20.15 -0.37
C LYS A 188 5.24 19.72 -1.58
N ALA A 189 4.22 18.90 -1.34
CA ALA A 189 3.13 18.67 -2.29
C ALA A 189 1.82 19.28 -1.75
N THR A 190 1.04 19.88 -2.64
CA THR A 190 -0.26 20.51 -2.32
C THR A 190 -1.36 19.86 -3.13
N PHE A 191 -2.44 19.54 -2.45
CA PHE A 191 -3.62 18.91 -3.03
C PHE A 191 -4.85 19.76 -2.70
N THR A 192 -5.78 19.82 -3.64
CA THR A 192 -7.08 20.46 -3.46
C THR A 192 -8.19 19.45 -3.65
N LYS A 193 -9.28 19.62 -2.92
CA LYS A 193 -10.50 18.83 -3.06
C LYS A 193 -10.89 18.66 -4.51
N ASN A 194 -11.23 17.44 -4.89
CA ASN A 194 -11.74 17.10 -6.21
C ASN A 194 -13.27 17.17 -6.20
N ASP A 195 -13.84 18.22 -6.79
CA ASP A 195 -15.29 18.40 -6.86
C ASP A 195 -16.00 17.35 -7.75
N LYS A 196 -15.25 16.61 -8.56
CA LYS A 196 -15.77 15.50 -9.38
C LYS A 196 -15.72 14.14 -8.68
N TYR A 197 -15.18 14.10 -7.47
CA TYR A 197 -15.15 12.88 -6.67
C TYR A 197 -16.59 12.41 -6.39
N TYR A 198 -16.84 11.11 -6.53
CA TYR A 198 -18.19 10.56 -6.38
C TYR A 198 -18.80 10.83 -5.00
N ASP A 199 -17.96 10.97 -3.97
CA ASP A 199 -18.36 11.27 -2.60
C ASP A 199 -17.82 12.62 -2.09
N ALA A 200 -17.72 13.61 -2.99
CA ALA A 200 -17.16 14.91 -2.66
C ALA A 200 -17.86 15.60 -1.47
N LYS A 201 -19.11 15.24 -1.17
CA LYS A 201 -19.86 15.85 -0.06
C LYS A 201 -19.31 15.48 1.31
N THR A 202 -18.69 14.31 1.44
CA THR A 202 -18.09 13.83 2.71
C THR A 202 -16.69 14.41 2.96
N VAL A 203 -16.04 14.95 1.92
CA VAL A 203 -14.70 15.54 2.04
C VAL A 203 -14.81 16.94 2.64
N ALA A 204 -14.56 17.06 3.94
CA ALA A 204 -14.64 18.32 4.67
C ALA A 204 -13.45 19.26 4.40
N THR A 205 -12.23 18.72 4.34
CA THR A 205 -10.99 19.48 4.15
C THR A 205 -10.85 19.92 2.70
N LYS A 206 -10.68 21.22 2.46
CA LYS A 206 -10.54 21.76 1.10
C LYS A 206 -9.14 21.58 0.52
N ASN A 207 -8.12 21.72 1.34
CA ASN A 207 -6.72 21.66 0.93
C ASN A 207 -5.97 20.69 1.84
N LEU A 208 -5.07 19.91 1.25
CA LEU A 208 -4.14 19.03 1.96
C LEU A 208 -2.72 19.43 1.54
N GLU A 209 -1.82 19.56 2.50
CA GLU A 209 -0.41 19.84 2.26
C GLU A 209 0.45 18.76 2.90
N MET A 210 1.30 18.13 2.11
CA MET A 210 2.30 17.18 2.58
C MET A 210 3.66 17.87 2.58
N TYR A 211 4.22 18.11 3.77
CA TYR A 211 5.55 18.68 3.94
C TYR A 211 6.59 17.57 4.06
N LEU A 212 7.65 17.70 3.30
CA LEU A 212 8.76 16.74 3.25
C LEU A 212 9.85 17.21 4.21
N VAL A 213 9.72 16.89 5.48
CA VAL A 213 10.64 17.30 6.55
C VAL A 213 11.46 16.10 7.01
N GLN A 214 12.77 16.11 6.68
CA GLN A 214 13.66 14.99 6.98
C GLN A 214 14.04 14.89 8.45
N ASP A 215 14.15 16.02 9.17
CA ASP A 215 14.52 16.05 10.57
C ASP A 215 13.28 15.94 11.47
N PRO A 216 13.17 14.87 12.29
CA PRO A 216 12.03 14.67 13.19
C PRO A 216 11.85 15.79 14.22
N LYS A 217 12.91 16.45 14.66
CA LYS A 217 12.82 17.59 15.58
C LYS A 217 12.15 18.79 14.92
N THR A 218 12.50 19.07 13.67
CA THR A 218 11.88 20.11 12.85
C THR A 218 10.42 19.78 12.57
N ALA A 219 10.09 18.52 12.26
CA ALA A 219 8.70 18.08 12.08
C ALA A 219 7.87 18.31 13.36
N ALA A 220 8.40 17.89 14.51
CA ALA A 220 7.76 18.11 15.81
C ALA A 220 7.61 19.60 16.16
N GLN A 221 8.59 20.44 15.85
CA GLN A 221 8.50 21.90 16.03
C GLN A 221 7.44 22.53 15.13
N ASN A 222 7.30 22.06 13.88
CA ASN A 222 6.23 22.52 13.00
C ASN A 222 4.85 22.20 13.57
N PHE A 223 4.68 21.01 14.18
CA PHE A 223 3.46 20.62 14.88
C PHE A 223 3.24 21.51 16.13
N ASP A 224 4.23 21.66 17.02
CA ASP A 224 4.13 22.49 18.22
C ASP A 224 3.77 23.95 17.90
N ASN A 225 4.20 24.47 16.74
CA ASN A 225 3.93 25.82 16.28
C ASN A 225 2.64 25.94 15.43
N GLY A 226 1.86 24.89 15.29
CA GLY A 226 0.62 24.88 14.52
C GLY A 226 0.79 25.04 13.00
N LYS A 227 1.99 24.74 12.47
CA LYS A 227 2.23 24.76 11.00
C LYS A 227 1.73 23.50 10.30
N VAL A 228 1.68 22.38 11.02
CA VAL A 228 1.16 21.10 10.54
C VAL A 228 0.23 20.51 11.60
N ASP A 229 -0.79 19.79 11.15
CA ASP A 229 -1.78 19.15 12.03
C ASP A 229 -1.34 17.73 12.44
N TYR A 230 -0.37 17.16 11.74
CA TYR A 230 0.18 15.82 11.97
C TYR A 230 1.69 15.82 11.71
N ALA A 231 2.44 15.15 12.58
CA ALA A 231 3.87 14.89 12.39
C ALA A 231 4.26 13.52 12.94
N THR A 232 5.06 12.78 12.21
CA THR A 232 5.70 11.56 12.72
C THR A 232 6.92 11.94 13.54
N ILE A 233 7.08 11.30 14.70
CA ILE A 233 8.25 11.47 15.56
C ILE A 233 9.01 10.15 15.69
N ASN A 234 10.28 10.23 16.05
CA ASN A 234 11.12 9.07 16.34
C ASN A 234 11.32 8.85 17.85
N SER A 235 12.00 7.76 18.21
CA SER A 235 12.28 7.35 19.57
C SER A 235 12.86 8.47 20.48
N THR A 236 13.68 9.36 19.93
CA THR A 236 14.32 10.43 20.72
C THR A 236 13.34 11.50 21.21
N LEU A 237 12.14 11.55 20.63
CA LEU A 237 11.11 12.54 20.94
C LEU A 237 9.92 11.94 21.70
N VAL A 238 9.82 10.62 21.80
CA VAL A 238 8.68 9.94 22.46
C VAL A 238 8.49 10.43 23.89
N ASP A 239 9.56 10.51 24.69
CA ASP A 239 9.46 10.94 26.10
C ASP A 239 8.89 12.36 26.26
N LYS A 240 9.07 13.24 25.25
CA LYS A 240 8.50 14.62 25.25
C LYS A 240 6.98 14.63 25.02
N TYR A 241 6.46 13.68 24.27
CA TYR A 241 5.05 13.67 23.83
C TYR A 241 4.21 12.61 24.52
N LYS A 242 4.83 11.54 25.04
CA LYS A 242 4.14 10.44 25.73
C LYS A 242 3.24 10.99 26.86
N GLY A 243 1.98 10.56 26.87
CA GLY A 243 0.97 10.98 27.83
C GLY A 243 0.23 12.27 27.48
N LYS A 244 0.53 12.92 26.35
CA LYS A 244 -0.29 14.03 25.84
C LYS A 244 -1.45 13.47 25.01
N ASP A 245 -2.60 14.14 25.03
CA ASP A 245 -3.80 13.76 24.25
C ASP A 245 -3.56 13.76 22.73
N THR A 246 -2.53 14.51 22.29
CA THR A 246 -2.12 14.59 20.88
C THR A 246 -1.16 13.48 20.45
N PHE A 247 -0.69 12.64 21.38
CA PHE A 247 0.22 11.54 21.08
C PHE A 247 -0.54 10.24 20.87
N THR A 248 -0.30 9.60 19.74
CA THR A 248 -0.86 8.29 19.43
C THR A 248 0.20 7.37 18.85
N THR A 249 0.03 6.07 19.06
CA THR A 249 0.84 5.02 18.45
C THR A 249 -0.09 4.04 17.74
N PHE A 250 0.37 3.48 16.64
CA PHE A 250 -0.33 2.41 15.92
C PHE A 250 0.67 1.38 15.43
N ASN A 251 0.23 0.12 15.34
CA ASN A 251 1.05 -0.96 14.84
C ASN A 251 0.91 -1.05 13.31
N GLU A 252 2.02 -0.90 12.61
CA GLU A 252 2.07 -0.97 11.13
C GLU A 252 2.14 -2.41 10.60
N GLY A 253 2.28 -3.41 11.47
CA GLY A 253 2.35 -4.82 11.08
C GLY A 253 3.67 -5.24 10.45
N TYR A 254 4.71 -4.42 10.50
CA TYR A 254 6.03 -4.75 9.98
C TYR A 254 6.82 -5.65 10.94
N LEU A 255 7.61 -6.54 10.36
CA LEU A 255 8.63 -7.33 11.07
C LEU A 255 10.02 -6.93 10.59
N PHE A 256 10.83 -6.40 11.50
CA PHE A 256 12.25 -6.15 11.26
C PHE A 256 13.07 -7.36 11.68
N TYR A 257 13.95 -7.83 10.81
CA TYR A 257 14.77 -9.02 11.05
C TYR A 257 16.15 -8.93 10.40
N LEU A 258 17.08 -9.71 10.89
CA LEU A 258 18.40 -9.87 10.28
C LEU A 258 18.36 -11.00 9.24
N GLN A 259 18.50 -10.64 7.97
CA GLN A 259 18.60 -11.61 6.88
C GLN A 259 19.99 -12.29 6.89
N VAL A 260 19.99 -13.60 7.03
CA VAL A 260 21.23 -14.39 7.04
C VAL A 260 21.61 -14.83 5.64
N ASN A 261 22.85 -14.55 5.22
CA ASN A 261 23.40 -15.05 3.96
C ASN A 261 23.90 -16.50 4.11
N PHE A 262 23.10 -17.47 3.71
CA PHE A 262 23.44 -18.90 3.78
C PHE A 262 24.64 -19.32 2.92
N LYS A 263 25.13 -18.49 2.00
CA LYS A 263 26.36 -18.75 1.23
C LYS A 263 27.62 -18.49 2.06
N ASN A 264 27.51 -17.81 3.21
CA ASN A 264 28.60 -17.60 4.13
C ASN A 264 28.67 -18.80 5.10
N ASN A 265 29.78 -19.53 5.07
CA ASN A 265 29.99 -20.79 5.83
C ASN A 265 29.81 -20.64 7.35
N THR A 266 30.14 -19.48 7.92
CA THR A 266 29.99 -19.23 9.36
C THR A 266 28.53 -19.23 9.76
N VAL A 267 27.71 -18.42 9.09
CA VAL A 267 26.28 -18.27 9.42
C VAL A 267 25.37 -19.29 8.72
N ALA A 268 25.92 -20.09 7.80
CA ALA A 268 25.26 -21.29 7.29
C ALA A 268 25.12 -22.38 8.37
N ASN A 269 26.00 -22.36 9.39
CA ASN A 269 25.90 -23.25 10.53
C ASN A 269 24.67 -22.89 11.40
N LYS A 270 23.79 -23.86 11.64
CA LYS A 270 22.57 -23.70 12.42
C LYS A 270 22.86 -23.18 13.83
N ASN A 271 23.85 -23.77 14.52
CA ASN A 271 24.17 -23.40 15.90
C ASN A 271 24.64 -21.93 16.02
N VAL A 272 25.35 -21.42 15.00
CA VAL A 272 25.77 -20.01 14.97
C VAL A 272 24.56 -19.11 14.85
N ARG A 273 23.58 -19.44 14.00
CA ARG A 273 22.34 -18.67 13.86
C ARG A 273 21.51 -18.67 15.14
N GLU A 274 21.40 -19.83 15.80
CA GLU A 274 20.71 -19.97 17.08
C GLU A 274 21.43 -19.15 18.17
N ALA A 275 22.75 -19.22 18.24
CA ALA A 275 23.53 -18.41 19.18
C ALA A 275 23.31 -16.91 18.98
N LEU A 276 23.29 -16.43 17.73
CA LEU A 276 22.94 -15.04 17.40
C LEU A 276 21.51 -14.69 17.83
N ALA A 277 20.56 -15.59 17.62
CA ALA A 277 19.18 -15.39 18.05
C ALA A 277 19.03 -15.30 19.56
N TYR A 278 19.74 -16.14 20.33
CA TYR A 278 19.73 -16.10 21.79
C TYR A 278 20.47 -14.88 22.37
N ALA A 279 21.51 -14.40 21.71
CA ALA A 279 22.30 -13.26 22.17
C ALA A 279 21.56 -11.90 22.08
N ILE A 280 20.47 -11.79 21.29
CA ILE A 280 19.76 -10.55 21.08
C ILE A 280 18.66 -10.39 22.15
N ASN A 281 18.82 -9.45 23.07
CA ASN A 281 17.77 -9.03 24.00
C ASN A 281 16.76 -8.14 23.29
N ARG A 282 15.79 -8.76 22.62
CA ARG A 282 14.75 -8.04 21.84
C ARG A 282 13.87 -7.15 22.70
N LYS A 283 13.60 -7.55 23.94
CA LYS A 283 12.80 -6.76 24.88
C LYS A 283 13.53 -5.46 25.23
N ASP A 284 14.80 -5.55 25.63
CA ASP A 284 15.62 -4.39 25.94
C ASP A 284 15.78 -3.45 24.73
N LEU A 285 15.99 -4.04 23.55
CA LEU A 285 16.05 -3.28 22.29
C LEU A 285 14.78 -2.46 22.05
N CYS A 286 13.58 -3.05 22.23
CA CYS A 286 12.32 -2.35 22.00
C CYS A 286 12.04 -1.31 23.10
N GLU A 287 12.23 -1.67 24.38
CA GLU A 287 11.83 -0.85 25.52
C GLU A 287 12.81 0.28 25.84
N ASN A 288 14.12 0.05 25.68
CA ASN A 288 15.16 0.98 26.13
C ASN A 288 15.94 1.64 25.00
N VAL A 289 15.99 1.03 23.80
CA VAL A 289 16.72 1.60 22.65
C VAL A 289 15.75 2.25 21.64
N LEU A 290 14.79 1.50 21.12
CA LEU A 290 13.83 2.02 20.14
C LEU A 290 12.79 2.94 20.76
N LYS A 291 12.17 2.56 21.87
CA LYS A 291 11.19 3.35 22.64
C LYS A 291 10.04 3.92 21.80
N ASP A 292 9.78 3.35 20.64
CA ASP A 292 8.81 3.83 19.65
C ASP A 292 7.48 3.06 19.69
N GLY A 293 7.33 2.11 20.63
CA GLY A 293 6.17 1.23 20.74
C GLY A 293 6.37 -0.12 20.04
N SER A 294 7.52 -0.34 19.40
CA SER A 294 7.89 -1.65 18.83
C SER A 294 7.83 -2.75 19.88
N MET A 295 7.41 -3.95 19.45
CA MET A 295 7.26 -5.12 20.29
C MET A 295 8.34 -6.16 19.97
N ALA A 296 8.86 -6.84 21.00
CA ALA A 296 9.83 -7.92 20.83
C ALA A 296 9.21 -9.06 20.01
N ALA A 297 9.74 -9.31 18.81
CA ALA A 297 9.25 -10.37 17.94
C ALA A 297 9.69 -11.75 18.46
N THR A 298 8.73 -12.67 18.61
CA THR A 298 8.96 -14.06 18.99
C THR A 298 8.67 -15.06 17.87
N GLY A 299 8.26 -14.57 16.71
CA GLY A 299 7.95 -15.32 15.50
C GLY A 299 7.81 -14.42 14.29
N PHE A 300 7.54 -15.01 13.14
CA PHE A 300 7.53 -14.30 11.86
C PHE A 300 6.30 -13.41 11.67
N VAL A 301 5.13 -13.82 12.16
CA VAL A 301 3.90 -13.02 12.08
C VAL A 301 3.84 -12.05 13.25
N PRO A 302 3.75 -10.72 13.02
CA PRO A 302 3.62 -9.73 14.09
C PRO A 302 2.33 -9.91 14.91
N SER A 303 2.36 -9.45 16.17
CA SER A 303 1.15 -9.33 16.98
C SER A 303 0.19 -8.31 16.37
N GLN A 304 -1.11 -8.49 16.59
CA GLN A 304 -2.21 -7.63 16.15
C GLN A 304 -2.45 -7.60 14.62
N LEU A 305 -1.64 -8.30 13.83
CA LEU A 305 -1.80 -8.37 12.38
C LEU A 305 -2.93 -9.31 11.97
N SER A 306 -3.06 -10.46 12.61
CA SER A 306 -4.03 -11.49 12.26
C SER A 306 -4.78 -12.00 13.47
N LYS A 307 -6.09 -12.19 13.33
CA LYS A 307 -6.97 -12.70 14.37
C LYS A 307 -7.72 -13.94 13.90
N SER A 308 -7.95 -14.86 14.81
CA SER A 308 -8.85 -16.00 14.58
C SER A 308 -10.30 -15.50 14.42
N PRO A 309 -11.23 -16.35 13.90
CA PRO A 309 -12.66 -16.02 13.86
C PRO A 309 -13.25 -15.68 15.22
N ALA A 310 -12.67 -16.20 16.31
CA ALA A 310 -13.05 -15.88 17.69
C ALA A 310 -12.44 -14.55 18.21
N GLY A 311 -11.71 -13.82 17.35
CA GLY A 311 -11.08 -12.52 17.69
C GLY A 311 -9.76 -12.62 18.46
N LYS A 312 -9.22 -13.85 18.68
CA LYS A 312 -7.94 -14.04 19.36
C LYS A 312 -6.77 -13.76 18.44
N ASP A 313 -5.74 -13.07 18.94
CA ASP A 313 -4.54 -12.76 18.16
C ASP A 313 -3.78 -14.04 17.76
N PHE A 314 -3.24 -14.08 16.55
CA PHE A 314 -2.45 -15.22 16.09
C PHE A 314 -1.25 -15.53 17.00
N ARG A 315 -0.60 -14.50 17.55
CA ARG A 315 0.56 -14.67 18.43
C ARG A 315 0.22 -15.25 19.80
N ASP A 316 -1.03 -15.17 20.22
CA ASP A 316 -1.46 -15.77 21.51
C ASP A 316 -1.44 -17.31 21.47
N ASP A 317 -1.68 -17.89 20.30
CA ASP A 317 -1.74 -19.34 20.08
C ASP A 317 -0.51 -19.90 19.37
N ALA A 318 0.28 -19.05 18.70
CA ALA A 318 1.42 -19.49 17.92
C ALA A 318 2.67 -19.72 18.78
N ASP A 319 3.48 -20.69 18.37
CA ASP A 319 4.75 -20.99 19.01
C ASP A 319 5.71 -19.80 19.02
N LYS A 320 6.53 -19.73 20.06
CA LYS A 320 7.67 -18.81 20.15
C LYS A 320 8.90 -19.51 19.60
N TYR A 321 9.41 -19.00 18.47
CA TYR A 321 10.54 -19.62 17.76
C TYR A 321 11.88 -19.05 18.19
N VAL A 322 11.90 -17.90 18.85
CA VAL A 322 13.12 -17.25 19.32
C VAL A 322 12.95 -16.76 20.74
N SER A 323 13.97 -16.90 21.54
CA SER A 323 14.07 -16.39 22.90
C SER A 323 15.39 -15.63 23.07
N TYR A 324 15.54 -14.97 24.20
CA TYR A 324 16.80 -14.42 24.68
C TYR A 324 17.27 -15.32 25.84
N ASP A 325 18.51 -15.75 25.76
CA ASP A 325 19.16 -16.54 26.80
C ASP A 325 20.64 -16.15 26.82
N GLN A 326 21.19 -15.91 28.03
CA GLN A 326 22.60 -15.56 28.23
C GLN A 326 23.39 -16.74 28.70
#